data_fea3687302f7cdf828587bad05fb8e89
#
_entry.id   fea3687302f7cdf828587bad05fb8e89
#
_cell.length_a   1.000
_cell.length_b   1.000
_cell.length_c   1.000
_cell.angle_alpha   90.00
_cell.angle_beta   90.00
_cell.angle_gamma   90.00
#
_symmetry.space_group_name_H-M   'P 1'
#
loop_
_entity.id
_entity.type
_entity.pdbx_description
1 polymer ?
#
loop_
_entity_poly.entity_id
_entity_poly.type
_entity_poly.pdbx_seq_one_letter_code
_entity_poly.pdbx_strand_id
1 'polypeptide(L)'
;AIFEITQTVGNDGLLAGFFVVPSNGISFLLSIFKDNNASTTFYSLNDPDGIDILSPSSTPNLYNDSTGSVGEKNLSKAGYSNVLVPQSPSFSAKAGTWTFKAYSNNRISMALRTGSTPSAATIAIQPYITGTDWSASDISVALIIMKRIYSKNGITLTINDTITISDTQYAAVSETFTNSTTSALVSQGVTEGVNLFFIEDYSDSEHLGNAAGIPGSMGIANSWNGV
;
A
#
# COMPACT_ATOMS: atom_id res chain seq x y z
N ALA A 1 1.50 9.00 12.09
CA ALA A 1 1.96 10.27 11.50
C ALA A 1 2.75 9.98 10.24
N ILE A 2 2.63 10.84 9.23
CA ILE A 2 3.41 10.81 7.99
C ILE A 2 4.54 11.83 8.14
N PHE A 3 5.76 11.41 7.81
CA PHE A 3 6.95 12.25 7.91
C PHE A 3 7.63 12.34 6.54
N GLU A 4 8.03 13.54 6.17
CA GLU A 4 8.98 13.71 5.06
C GLU A 4 10.39 13.55 5.60
N ILE A 5 11.18 12.74 4.90
CA ILE A 5 12.55 12.44 5.29
C ILE A 5 13.48 13.33 4.48
N THR A 6 14.33 14.08 5.17
CA THR A 6 15.37 14.84 4.51
C THR A 6 16.42 13.88 3.98
N GLN A 7 16.73 13.99 2.71
CA GLN A 7 17.61 13.11 1.98
C GLN A 7 18.71 13.88 1.24
N THR A 8 19.77 13.20 0.93
CA THR A 8 20.88 13.72 0.10
C THR A 8 21.08 12.83 -1.12
N VAL A 9 21.35 13.45 -2.25
CA VAL A 9 21.78 12.71 -3.45
C VAL A 9 23.29 12.54 -3.38
N GLY A 10 23.75 11.28 -3.38
CA GLY A 10 25.16 10.95 -3.42
C GLY A 10 25.79 11.18 -4.79
N ASN A 11 27.12 11.18 -4.85
CA ASN A 11 27.85 11.27 -6.12
C ASN A 11 27.61 10.06 -7.04
N ASP A 12 27.07 8.98 -6.51
CA ASP A 12 26.61 7.78 -7.22
C ASP A 12 25.21 7.94 -7.87
N GLY A 13 24.58 9.09 -7.72
CA GLY A 13 23.22 9.37 -8.21
C GLY A 13 22.13 8.70 -7.39
N LEU A 14 22.48 8.05 -6.27
CA LEU A 14 21.51 7.45 -5.37
C LEU A 14 21.04 8.47 -4.33
N LEU A 15 19.77 8.37 -4.00
CA LEU A 15 19.17 9.05 -2.87
C LEU A 15 19.48 8.26 -1.60
N ALA A 16 20.09 8.87 -0.62
CA ALA A 16 20.43 8.24 0.66
C ALA A 16 19.86 9.04 1.83
N GLY A 17 19.48 8.36 2.88
CA GLY A 17 18.99 9.01 4.09
C GLY A 17 18.84 8.06 5.26
N PHE A 18 18.27 8.59 6.33
CA PHE A 18 17.97 7.84 7.53
C PHE A 18 16.73 8.35 8.24
N PHE A 19 16.18 7.51 9.08
CA PHE A 19 15.11 7.85 10.02
C PHE A 19 15.26 7.04 11.30
N VAL A 20 14.57 7.45 12.37
CA VAL A 20 14.62 6.80 13.66
C VAL A 20 13.28 6.15 13.98
N VAL A 21 13.29 4.86 14.28
CA VAL A 21 12.15 4.14 14.84
C VAL A 21 12.30 4.19 16.37
N PRO A 22 11.32 4.76 17.10
CA PRO A 22 11.37 4.84 18.56
C PRO A 22 11.15 3.46 19.19
N SER A 23 11.46 3.33 20.49
CA SER A 23 11.33 2.06 21.23
C SER A 23 9.90 1.49 21.27
N ASN A 24 8.89 2.34 21.08
CA ASN A 24 7.49 1.92 20.96
C ASN A 24 7.02 1.87 19.49
N GLY A 25 7.94 1.84 18.53
CA GLY A 25 7.62 1.65 17.11
C GLY A 25 7.08 0.24 16.85
N ILE A 26 5.97 0.15 16.13
CA ILE A 26 5.36 -1.14 15.75
C ILE A 26 5.70 -1.47 14.31
N SER A 27 5.42 -0.54 13.41
CA SER A 27 5.63 -0.72 11.98
C SER A 27 5.84 0.61 11.29
N PHE A 28 6.46 0.60 10.12
CA PHE A 28 6.52 1.76 9.25
C PHE A 28 6.31 1.38 7.79
N LEU A 29 5.76 2.31 7.05
CA LEU A 29 5.68 2.29 5.59
C LEU A 29 6.63 3.35 5.07
N LEU A 30 7.63 2.93 4.30
CA LEU A 30 8.56 3.81 3.61
C LEU A 30 8.17 3.89 2.14
N SER A 31 7.97 5.08 1.61
CA SER A 31 7.48 5.32 0.26
C SER A 31 8.39 6.27 -0.51
N ILE A 32 8.69 5.93 -1.76
CA ILE A 32 9.39 6.80 -2.72
C ILE A 32 8.40 7.30 -3.76
N PHE A 33 8.51 8.57 -4.11
CA PHE A 33 7.70 9.23 -5.13
C PHE A 33 8.56 9.82 -6.23
N LYS A 34 8.13 9.68 -7.48
CA LYS A 34 8.76 10.25 -8.65
C LYS A 34 7.72 10.85 -9.60
N ASP A 35 7.85 12.13 -9.90
CA ASP A 35 6.81 12.92 -10.58
C ASP A 35 6.58 12.57 -12.05
N ASN A 36 7.50 11.86 -12.70
CA ASN A 36 7.47 11.61 -14.14
C ASN A 36 7.15 10.14 -14.51
N ASN A 37 6.50 9.38 -13.65
CA ASN A 37 6.19 7.96 -13.83
C ASN A 37 7.40 7.07 -14.19
N ALA A 38 8.62 7.55 -13.98
CA ALA A 38 9.81 6.75 -14.20
C ALA A 38 9.95 5.71 -13.08
N SER A 39 10.54 4.57 -13.40
CA SER A 39 10.83 3.53 -12.42
C SER A 39 11.60 4.09 -11.24
N THR A 40 11.16 3.74 -10.04
CA THR A 40 11.87 4.04 -8.80
C THR A 40 11.83 2.79 -7.91
N THR A 41 12.92 2.54 -7.20
CA THR A 41 13.03 1.40 -6.29
C THR A 41 14.01 1.71 -5.17
N PHE A 42 13.88 0.99 -4.04
CA PHE A 42 14.90 1.00 -3.02
C PHE A 42 16.10 0.15 -3.45
N TYR A 43 17.29 0.68 -3.28
CA TYR A 43 18.54 -0.06 -3.49
C TYR A 43 18.92 -0.87 -2.26
N SER A 44 18.75 -0.29 -1.07
CA SER A 44 18.96 -0.95 0.21
C SER A 44 18.08 -0.30 1.30
N LEU A 45 17.72 -1.10 2.29
CA LEU A 45 17.10 -0.64 3.53
C LEU A 45 17.74 -1.41 4.68
N ASN A 46 18.59 -0.73 5.44
CA ASN A 46 19.32 -1.36 6.52
C ASN A 46 18.65 -1.09 7.87
N ASP A 47 18.50 -2.15 8.64
CA ASP A 47 18.04 -2.07 10.01
C ASP A 47 19.11 -1.43 10.95
N PRO A 48 18.80 -1.17 12.23
CA PRO A 48 19.75 -0.60 13.18
C PRO A 48 21.03 -1.43 13.43
N ASP A 49 21.04 -2.70 13.06
CA ASP A 49 22.24 -3.56 13.12
C ASP A 49 23.04 -3.54 11.80
N GLY A 50 22.59 -2.79 10.82
CA GLY A 50 23.23 -2.70 9.50
C GLY A 50 22.85 -3.84 8.55
N ILE A 51 21.82 -4.63 8.86
CA ILE A 51 21.33 -5.72 8.01
C ILE A 51 20.44 -5.13 6.92
N ASP A 52 20.80 -5.37 5.66
CA ASP A 52 19.95 -5.00 4.52
C ASP A 52 18.76 -5.95 4.42
N ILE A 53 17.57 -5.46 4.76
CA ILE A 53 16.34 -6.25 4.78
C ILE A 53 15.72 -6.47 3.40
N LEU A 54 16.16 -5.77 2.37
CA LEU A 54 15.72 -5.95 1.00
C LEU A 54 16.56 -6.98 0.25
N SER A 55 17.76 -7.28 0.75
CA SER A 55 18.62 -8.28 0.15
C SER A 55 18.01 -9.68 0.27
N PRO A 56 17.93 -10.46 -0.81
CA PRO A 56 17.46 -11.85 -0.79
C PRO A 56 18.48 -12.80 -0.10
N SER A 57 19.43 -12.27 0.67
CA SER A 57 20.41 -13.09 1.33
C SER A 57 19.78 -14.13 2.26
N SER A 58 20.35 -15.30 2.28
CA SER A 58 19.92 -16.57 2.85
C SER A 58 19.60 -16.62 4.36
N THR A 59 19.62 -15.54 5.05
CA THR A 59 19.14 -15.43 6.43
C THR A 59 17.64 -15.17 6.41
N PRO A 60 16.82 -15.94 7.15
CA PRO A 60 15.41 -15.62 7.32
C PRO A 60 15.29 -14.15 7.71
N ASN A 61 14.58 -13.38 6.93
CA ASN A 61 14.37 -11.98 7.25
C ASN A 61 13.54 -11.92 8.53
N LEU A 62 14.11 -11.38 9.60
CA LEU A 62 13.48 -11.26 10.92
C LEU A 62 12.12 -10.54 10.88
N TYR A 63 11.80 -9.89 9.77
CA TYR A 63 10.59 -9.09 9.60
C TYR A 63 9.53 -9.75 8.73
N ASN A 64 9.79 -10.97 8.25
CA ASN A 64 8.88 -11.70 7.37
C ASN A 64 8.77 -13.17 7.79
N ASP A 65 7.57 -13.72 7.87
CA ASP A 65 7.30 -15.14 8.19
C ASP A 65 7.72 -16.10 7.08
N SER A 66 7.88 -15.60 5.86
CA SER A 66 8.32 -16.38 4.72
C SER A 66 9.83 -16.22 4.51
N THR A 67 10.45 -17.21 3.91
CA THR A 67 11.85 -17.20 3.47
C THR A 67 12.13 -16.20 2.32
N GLY A 68 11.23 -15.25 2.09
CA GLY A 68 11.34 -14.21 1.07
C GLY A 68 11.78 -12.87 1.62
N SER A 69 12.32 -12.04 0.76
CA SER A 69 12.59 -10.63 1.06
C SER A 69 11.32 -9.91 1.52
N VAL A 70 11.46 -8.91 2.39
CA VAL A 70 10.40 -7.92 2.63
C VAL A 70 9.95 -7.43 1.25
N GLY A 71 8.72 -7.78 0.86
CA GLY A 71 8.29 -7.55 -0.51
C GLY A 71 8.29 -6.06 -0.82
N GLU A 72 9.26 -5.63 -1.56
CA GLU A 72 9.18 -4.36 -2.25
C GLU A 72 8.06 -4.49 -3.27
N LYS A 73 6.94 -3.85 -3.02
CA LYS A 73 5.92 -3.66 -4.04
C LYS A 73 6.43 -2.59 -4.99
N ASN A 74 7.22 -3.05 -5.95
CA ASN A 74 7.75 -2.18 -6.99
C ASN A 74 6.63 -1.80 -7.95
N LEU A 75 5.90 -0.75 -7.63
CA LEU A 75 4.92 -0.12 -8.50
C LEU A 75 5.64 0.82 -9.50
N SER A 76 6.75 0.36 -10.04
CA SER A 76 7.69 1.12 -10.87
C SER A 76 7.04 1.83 -12.06
N LYS A 77 5.89 1.35 -12.51
CA LYS A 77 5.16 1.96 -13.63
C LYS A 77 4.41 3.25 -13.26
N ALA A 78 4.15 3.47 -11.98
CA ALA A 78 3.38 4.62 -11.50
C ALA A 78 4.22 5.66 -10.73
N GLY A 79 5.54 5.56 -10.77
CA GLY A 79 6.43 6.49 -10.05
C GLY A 79 6.47 6.29 -8.54
N TYR A 80 6.09 5.11 -8.04
CA TYR A 80 6.09 4.77 -6.61
C TYR A 80 6.83 3.48 -6.34
N SER A 81 7.45 3.40 -5.14
CA SER A 81 7.87 2.17 -4.52
C SER A 81 7.60 2.25 -3.02
N ASN A 82 7.10 1.17 -2.44
CA ASN A 82 6.69 1.14 -1.05
C ASN A 82 7.27 -0.10 -0.36
N VAL A 83 7.77 0.08 0.87
CA VAL A 83 8.23 -1.00 1.73
C VAL A 83 7.54 -0.90 3.08
N LEU A 84 6.79 -1.95 3.45
CA LEU A 84 6.17 -2.08 4.78
C LEU A 84 7.06 -2.94 5.67
N VAL A 85 7.39 -2.46 6.86
CA VAL A 85 8.22 -3.17 7.85
C VAL A 85 7.55 -3.14 9.22
N PRO A 86 7.36 -4.31 9.85
CA PRO A 86 7.44 -5.64 9.30
C PRO A 86 6.20 -5.97 8.44
N GLN A 87 6.29 -6.99 7.61
CA GLN A 87 5.12 -7.54 6.90
C GLN A 87 4.34 -8.55 7.75
N SER A 88 5.01 -9.15 8.73
CA SER A 88 4.40 -10.10 9.65
C SER A 88 3.93 -9.42 10.93
N PRO A 89 2.72 -9.77 11.44
CA PRO A 89 2.24 -9.28 12.72
C PRO A 89 3.00 -9.87 13.92
N SER A 90 3.81 -10.90 13.72
CA SER A 90 4.61 -11.55 14.76
C SER A 90 5.81 -10.73 15.20
N PHE A 91 6.17 -9.70 14.47
CA PHE A 91 7.32 -8.85 14.72
C PHE A 91 6.92 -7.39 14.89
N SER A 92 7.83 -6.61 15.45
CA SER A 92 7.76 -5.14 15.45
C SER A 92 9.00 -4.59 14.73
N ALA A 93 8.86 -3.41 14.16
CA ALA A 93 9.99 -2.71 13.60
C ALA A 93 11.03 -2.44 14.69
N LYS A 94 12.29 -2.78 14.43
CA LYS A 94 13.38 -2.63 15.41
C LYS A 94 13.60 -1.15 15.72
N ALA A 95 13.66 -0.83 17.00
CA ALA A 95 13.98 0.51 17.46
C ALA A 95 15.42 0.88 17.12
N GLY A 96 15.64 2.11 16.68
CA GLY A 96 16.95 2.63 16.34
C GLY A 96 16.98 3.34 15.00
N THR A 97 18.19 3.62 14.51
CA THR A 97 18.39 4.33 13.25
C THR A 97 18.38 3.35 12.08
N TRP A 98 17.46 3.58 11.18
CA TRP A 98 17.35 2.90 9.89
C TRP A 98 17.98 3.75 8.81
N THR A 99 18.69 3.14 7.87
CA THR A 99 19.28 3.83 6.72
C THR A 99 18.78 3.23 5.43
N PHE A 100 18.68 4.04 4.40
CA PHE A 100 18.23 3.58 3.08
C PHE A 100 19.03 4.21 1.95
N LYS A 101 19.05 3.53 0.80
CA LYS A 101 19.42 4.06 -0.50
C LYS A 101 18.31 3.77 -1.51
N ALA A 102 18.13 4.66 -2.46
CA ALA A 102 17.10 4.53 -3.50
C ALA A 102 17.53 5.13 -4.83
N TYR A 103 16.93 4.65 -5.93
CA TYR A 103 17.19 5.15 -7.29
C TYR A 103 16.33 6.36 -7.66
N SER A 104 15.98 7.20 -6.74
CA SER A 104 15.17 8.38 -7.00
C SER A 104 15.82 9.63 -6.45
N ASN A 105 15.72 10.72 -7.17
CA ASN A 105 16.07 12.06 -6.70
C ASN A 105 14.83 12.87 -6.28
N ASN A 106 13.70 12.20 -6.10
CA ASN A 106 12.46 12.81 -5.66
C ASN A 106 12.26 12.63 -4.14
N ARG A 107 11.03 12.72 -3.69
CA ARG A 107 10.65 12.75 -2.29
C ARG A 107 10.47 11.34 -1.72
N ILE A 108 10.96 11.14 -0.50
CA ILE A 108 10.66 9.97 0.32
C ILE A 108 9.81 10.41 1.50
N SER A 109 8.80 9.64 1.81
CA SER A 109 7.99 9.81 3.01
C SER A 109 7.95 8.53 3.84
N MET A 110 7.69 8.69 5.14
CA MET A 110 7.52 7.57 6.06
C MET A 110 6.23 7.76 6.85
N ALA A 111 5.42 6.71 6.90
CA ALA A 111 4.34 6.59 7.87
C ALA A 111 4.79 5.64 8.98
N LEU A 112 4.87 6.13 10.22
CA LEU A 112 5.28 5.35 11.38
C LEU A 112 4.09 5.10 12.30
N ARG A 113 3.90 3.85 12.68
CA ARG A 113 2.97 3.42 13.71
C ARG A 113 3.70 3.16 15.02
N THR A 114 3.23 3.79 16.09
CA THR A 114 3.78 3.64 17.45
C THR A 114 2.68 3.22 18.43
N GLY A 115 3.07 2.74 19.60
CA GLY A 115 2.17 2.37 20.69
C GLY A 115 2.18 0.89 20.99
N SER A 116 1.04 0.31 21.29
CA SER A 116 0.86 -1.14 21.50
C SER A 116 0.22 -1.79 20.27
N THR A 117 0.54 -3.06 20.04
CA THR A 117 -0.19 -3.85 19.05
C THR A 117 -1.65 -3.96 19.49
N PRO A 118 -2.62 -3.52 18.69
CA PRO A 118 -4.02 -3.62 19.10
C PRO A 118 -4.46 -5.07 19.14
N SER A 119 -5.24 -5.42 20.15
CA SER A 119 -5.91 -6.73 20.24
C SER A 119 -7.11 -6.83 19.27
N ALA A 120 -7.61 -5.71 18.80
CA ALA A 120 -8.67 -5.61 17.81
C ALA A 120 -8.43 -4.38 16.93
N ALA A 121 -8.90 -4.43 15.70
CA ALA A 121 -8.85 -3.32 14.76
C ALA A 121 -10.24 -3.06 14.19
N THR A 122 -10.51 -1.79 13.88
CA THR A 122 -11.69 -1.39 13.09
C THR A 122 -11.21 -0.80 11.79
N ILE A 123 -11.75 -1.29 10.67
CA ILE A 123 -11.44 -0.82 9.34
C ILE A 123 -12.73 -0.33 8.69
N ALA A 124 -12.74 0.90 8.21
CA ALA A 124 -13.83 1.41 7.40
C ALA A 124 -13.69 0.89 5.96
N ILE A 125 -14.79 0.45 5.39
CA ILE A 125 -14.91 0.02 4.01
C ILE A 125 -15.86 0.97 3.30
N GLN A 126 -15.41 1.55 2.20
CA GLN A 126 -16.24 2.36 1.33
C GLN A 126 -16.48 1.59 0.02
N PRO A 127 -17.70 1.03 -0.18
CA PRO A 127 -18.04 0.37 -1.41
C PRO A 127 -18.39 1.38 -2.51
N TYR A 128 -17.93 1.10 -3.71
CA TYR A 128 -18.30 1.80 -4.95
C TYR A 128 -18.83 0.79 -5.96
N ILE A 129 -19.85 1.16 -6.69
CA ILE A 129 -20.37 0.40 -7.83
C ILE A 129 -20.18 1.24 -9.09
N THR A 130 -19.66 0.62 -10.14
CA THR A 130 -19.57 1.21 -11.47
C THR A 130 -20.39 0.36 -12.45
N GLY A 131 -20.89 1.00 -13.50
CA GLY A 131 -21.70 0.29 -14.50
C GLY A 131 -23.10 -0.09 -14.00
N THR A 132 -23.69 -1.12 -14.59
CA THR A 132 -25.09 -1.54 -14.38
C THR A 132 -25.27 -2.97 -13.88
N ASP A 133 -24.23 -3.79 -13.89
CA ASP A 133 -24.31 -5.22 -13.56
C ASP A 133 -24.44 -5.49 -12.07
N TRP A 134 -24.04 -4.55 -11.23
CA TRP A 134 -24.09 -4.67 -9.77
C TRP A 134 -25.09 -3.71 -9.16
N SER A 135 -25.87 -4.22 -8.21
CA SER A 135 -26.68 -3.39 -7.33
C SER A 135 -26.14 -3.41 -5.90
N ALA A 136 -26.56 -2.47 -5.07
CA ALA A 136 -26.22 -2.46 -3.64
C ALA A 136 -26.65 -3.75 -2.92
N SER A 137 -27.74 -4.40 -3.35
CA SER A 137 -28.19 -5.68 -2.80
C SER A 137 -27.25 -6.83 -3.17
N ASP A 138 -26.71 -6.86 -4.39
CA ASP A 138 -25.82 -7.93 -4.83
C ASP A 138 -24.52 -7.92 -4.04
N ILE A 139 -23.91 -6.76 -3.86
CA ILE A 139 -22.64 -6.65 -3.11
C ILE A 139 -22.83 -6.82 -1.60
N SER A 140 -24.06 -6.58 -1.07
CA SER A 140 -24.32 -6.67 0.37
C SER A 140 -23.97 -8.05 0.95
N VAL A 141 -24.26 -9.12 0.21
CA VAL A 141 -23.94 -10.50 0.62
C VAL A 141 -22.43 -10.69 0.71
N ALA A 142 -21.67 -10.22 -0.27
CA ALA A 142 -20.21 -10.30 -0.27
C ALA A 142 -19.62 -9.53 0.94
N LEU A 143 -20.11 -8.32 1.21
CA LEU A 143 -19.70 -7.50 2.34
C LEU A 143 -20.02 -8.14 3.70
N ILE A 144 -21.18 -8.82 3.83
CA ILE A 144 -21.53 -9.58 5.04
C ILE A 144 -20.56 -10.74 5.24
N ILE A 145 -20.25 -11.48 4.19
CA ILE A 145 -19.29 -12.59 4.25
C ILE A 145 -17.90 -12.06 4.66
N MET A 146 -17.46 -10.97 4.05
CA MET A 146 -16.19 -10.31 4.38
C MET A 146 -16.15 -9.89 5.86
N LYS A 147 -17.19 -9.22 6.37
CA LYS A 147 -17.30 -8.88 7.81
C LYS A 147 -17.12 -10.10 8.71
N ARG A 148 -17.77 -11.22 8.36
CA ARG A 148 -17.69 -12.46 9.15
C ARG A 148 -16.29 -13.09 9.11
N ILE A 149 -15.59 -13.02 7.97
CA ILE A 149 -14.22 -13.54 7.86
C ILE A 149 -13.27 -12.72 8.72
N TYR A 150 -13.34 -11.40 8.60
CA TYR A 150 -12.46 -10.49 9.33
C TYR A 150 -12.71 -10.51 10.84
N SER A 151 -13.99 -10.63 11.26
CA SER A 151 -14.35 -10.68 12.69
C SER A 151 -13.75 -11.90 13.42
N LYS A 152 -13.57 -13.03 12.73
CA LYS A 152 -12.88 -14.20 13.29
C LYS A 152 -11.40 -13.93 13.65
N ASN A 153 -10.82 -12.89 13.06
CA ASN A 153 -9.44 -12.45 13.29
C ASN A 153 -9.37 -11.18 14.16
N GLY A 154 -10.41 -10.85 14.88
CA GLY A 154 -10.46 -9.68 15.75
C GLY A 154 -10.57 -8.34 15.00
N ILE A 155 -10.90 -8.36 13.71
CA ILE A 155 -11.05 -7.16 12.89
C ILE A 155 -12.53 -6.86 12.67
N THR A 156 -12.96 -5.68 13.09
CA THR A 156 -14.32 -5.18 12.83
C THR A 156 -14.32 -4.35 11.55
N LEU A 157 -15.17 -4.72 10.60
CA LEU A 157 -15.39 -3.90 9.39
C LEU A 157 -16.61 -3.02 9.59
N THR A 158 -16.43 -1.71 9.44
CA THR A 158 -17.53 -0.75 9.31
C THR A 158 -17.76 -0.49 7.83
N ILE A 159 -18.94 -0.88 7.33
CA ILE A 159 -19.30 -0.69 5.94
C ILE A 159 -20.09 0.61 5.81
N ASN A 160 -19.60 1.53 5.03
CA ASN A 160 -20.27 2.77 4.68
C ASN A 160 -21.35 2.53 3.62
N ASP A 161 -22.19 3.53 3.41
CA ASP A 161 -23.20 3.48 2.33
C ASP A 161 -22.50 3.38 0.97
N THR A 162 -23.06 2.55 0.09
CA THR A 162 -22.51 2.33 -1.25
C THR A 162 -22.65 3.56 -2.11
N ILE A 163 -21.58 3.94 -2.77
CA ILE A 163 -21.56 5.04 -3.74
C ILE A 163 -21.65 4.47 -5.15
N THR A 164 -22.58 4.97 -5.95
CA THR A 164 -22.69 4.64 -7.38
C THR A 164 -21.95 5.68 -8.21
N ILE A 165 -21.03 5.22 -9.03
CA ILE A 165 -20.32 6.04 -10.02
C ILE A 165 -21.01 5.81 -11.37
N SER A 166 -21.75 6.81 -11.82
CA SER A 166 -22.60 6.70 -13.04
C SER A 166 -21.83 6.88 -14.34
N ASP A 167 -20.56 7.22 -14.30
CA ASP A 167 -19.76 7.39 -15.51
C ASP A 167 -19.42 6.03 -16.13
N THR A 168 -19.97 5.80 -17.32
CA THR A 168 -19.86 4.51 -18.03
C THR A 168 -18.45 4.15 -18.46
N GLN A 169 -17.51 5.11 -18.49
CA GLN A 169 -16.11 4.80 -18.77
C GLN A 169 -15.48 3.88 -17.70
N TYR A 170 -16.09 3.79 -16.51
CA TYR A 170 -15.60 2.96 -15.41
C TYR A 170 -16.30 1.61 -15.29
N ALA A 171 -17.22 1.28 -16.20
CA ALA A 171 -17.88 -0.02 -16.19
C ALA A 171 -16.88 -1.15 -16.45
N ALA A 172 -16.03 -0.97 -17.47
CA ALA A 172 -14.92 -1.87 -17.75
C ALA A 172 -13.59 -1.12 -17.69
N VAL A 173 -12.67 -1.57 -16.86
CA VAL A 173 -11.34 -0.93 -16.67
C VAL A 173 -10.22 -1.89 -17.01
N SER A 174 -9.03 -1.35 -17.29
CA SER A 174 -7.85 -2.17 -17.53
C SER A 174 -7.28 -2.71 -16.23
N GLU A 175 -6.95 -3.98 -16.17
CA GLU A 175 -6.20 -4.57 -15.07
C GLU A 175 -4.79 -3.98 -14.97
N THR A 176 -4.19 -3.69 -16.10
CA THR A 176 -2.88 -3.05 -16.14
C THR A 176 -3.02 -1.57 -15.84
N PHE A 177 -3.08 -1.16 -14.66
CA PHE A 177 -3.17 0.22 -14.12
C PHE A 177 -2.25 1.28 -14.83
N THR A 178 -1.70 0.97 -15.94
CA THR A 178 -1.09 1.94 -16.87
C THR A 178 -2.14 2.76 -17.62
N ASN A 179 -3.42 2.36 -17.52
CA ASN A 179 -4.52 3.06 -18.13
C ASN A 179 -4.95 4.23 -17.22
N SER A 180 -5.11 5.40 -17.81
CA SER A 180 -5.60 6.60 -17.14
C SER A 180 -6.99 6.40 -16.51
N THR A 181 -7.83 5.55 -17.10
CA THR A 181 -9.19 5.27 -16.62
C THR A 181 -9.17 4.56 -15.27
N THR A 182 -8.36 3.52 -15.10
CA THR A 182 -8.25 2.81 -13.81
C THR A 182 -7.68 3.69 -12.71
N SER A 183 -6.63 4.45 -13.01
CA SER A 183 -6.06 5.42 -12.07
C SER A 183 -7.06 6.52 -11.69
N ALA A 184 -7.87 6.97 -12.64
CA ALA A 184 -8.92 7.95 -12.38
C ALA A 184 -10.06 7.36 -11.54
N LEU A 185 -10.46 6.10 -11.78
CA LEU A 185 -11.44 5.40 -10.95
C LEU A 185 -10.95 5.30 -9.50
N VAL A 186 -9.75 4.77 -9.30
CA VAL A 186 -9.16 4.60 -7.97
C VAL A 186 -9.05 5.94 -7.22
N SER A 187 -8.83 7.03 -7.94
CA SER A 187 -8.78 8.38 -7.37
C SER A 187 -10.15 8.92 -6.90
N GLN A 188 -11.26 8.24 -7.23
CA GLN A 188 -12.58 8.59 -6.68
C GLN A 188 -12.72 8.14 -5.22
N GLY A 189 -11.82 7.30 -4.74
CA GLY A 189 -11.87 6.78 -3.38
C GLY A 189 -11.72 7.87 -2.32
N VAL A 190 -12.37 7.66 -1.17
CA VAL A 190 -12.19 8.51 0.01
C VAL A 190 -10.82 8.27 0.63
N THR A 191 -10.32 9.24 1.40
CA THR A 191 -8.98 9.17 1.99
C THR A 191 -8.90 8.31 3.25
N GLU A 192 -10.03 7.91 3.83
CA GLU A 192 -10.10 7.11 5.04
C GLU A 192 -10.69 5.73 4.77
N GLY A 193 -10.02 4.69 5.27
CA GLY A 193 -10.46 3.31 5.13
C GLY A 193 -9.98 2.62 3.85
N VAL A 194 -10.67 1.55 3.49
CA VAL A 194 -10.41 0.75 2.28
C VAL A 194 -11.54 0.97 1.29
N ASN A 195 -11.19 1.40 0.09
CA ASN A 195 -12.15 1.57 -0.99
C ASN A 195 -12.27 0.27 -1.79
N LEU A 196 -13.49 -0.21 -1.99
CA LEU A 196 -13.80 -1.38 -2.79
C LEU A 196 -14.61 -0.95 -4.00
N PHE A 197 -14.04 -1.15 -5.18
CA PHE A 197 -14.72 -0.84 -6.44
C PHE A 197 -15.23 -2.16 -7.05
N PHE A 198 -16.55 -2.24 -7.20
CA PHE A 198 -17.23 -3.31 -7.91
C PHE A 198 -17.45 -2.82 -9.35
N ILE A 199 -16.65 -3.35 -10.25
CA ILE A 199 -16.67 -3.05 -11.69
C ILE A 199 -17.39 -4.16 -12.43
N GLU A 200 -17.89 -3.91 -13.65
CA GLU A 200 -18.53 -4.94 -14.46
C GLU A 200 -17.49 -5.94 -14.99
N ASP A 201 -16.38 -5.44 -15.53
CA ASP A 201 -15.37 -6.28 -16.16
C ASP A 201 -13.97 -5.64 -16.16
N TYR A 202 -12.98 -6.46 -16.43
CA TYR A 202 -11.67 -6.01 -16.88
C TYR A 202 -11.59 -6.09 -18.40
N SER A 203 -11.24 -4.97 -19.03
CA SER A 203 -11.20 -4.88 -20.50
C SER A 203 -10.07 -5.69 -21.16
N ASP A 204 -9.09 -6.16 -20.39
CA ASP A 204 -7.84 -6.76 -20.87
C ASP A 204 -7.42 -8.04 -20.13
N SER A 205 -8.26 -8.59 -19.28
CA SER A 205 -7.95 -9.84 -18.57
C SER A 205 -9.19 -10.58 -18.11
N GLU A 206 -9.02 -11.87 -17.75
CA GLU A 206 -10.05 -12.70 -17.14
C GLU A 206 -9.96 -12.74 -15.61
N HIS A 207 -9.25 -11.80 -14.99
CA HIS A 207 -9.14 -11.75 -13.54
C HIS A 207 -10.45 -11.29 -12.89
N LEU A 208 -10.75 -11.85 -11.73
CA LEU A 208 -11.96 -11.55 -10.96
C LEU A 208 -11.78 -10.39 -9.98
N GLY A 209 -10.57 -9.90 -9.82
CA GLY A 209 -10.28 -8.79 -8.92
C GLY A 209 -8.80 -8.49 -8.82
N ASN A 210 -8.48 -7.27 -8.45
CA ASN A 210 -7.13 -6.80 -8.23
C ASN A 210 -7.07 -5.89 -7.01
N ALA A 211 -5.95 -5.89 -6.31
CA ALA A 211 -5.67 -4.99 -5.19
C ALA A 211 -4.55 -4.02 -5.58
N ALA A 212 -4.91 -2.76 -5.70
CA ALA A 212 -3.97 -1.73 -6.09
C ALA A 212 -3.20 -1.19 -4.87
N GLY A 213 -1.89 -1.02 -5.04
CA GLY A 213 -1.06 -0.20 -4.17
C GLY A 213 -0.99 -0.57 -2.70
N ILE A 214 -1.17 -1.82 -2.33
CA ILE A 214 -1.07 -2.27 -0.94
C ILE A 214 0.29 -2.97 -0.72
N PRO A 215 1.11 -2.49 0.25
CA PRO A 215 0.95 -1.27 1.03
C PRO A 215 1.27 0.00 0.23
N GLY A 216 0.58 1.09 0.51
CA GLY A 216 0.83 2.37 -0.16
C GLY A 216 0.33 3.58 0.62
N SER A 217 0.82 4.75 0.27
CA SER A 217 0.36 6.01 0.86
C SER A 217 -0.99 6.40 0.28
N MET A 218 -1.95 6.69 1.15
CA MET A 218 -3.29 7.12 0.75
C MET A 218 -3.32 8.55 0.21
N GLY A 219 -4.35 8.86 -0.58
CA GLY A 219 -4.69 10.24 -0.93
C GLY A 219 -3.85 10.88 -2.03
N ILE A 220 -3.17 10.09 -2.86
CA ILE A 220 -2.46 10.64 -4.01
C ILE A 220 -3.31 10.42 -5.26
N ALA A 221 -3.89 11.48 -5.77
CA ALA A 221 -4.70 11.44 -6.98
C ALA A 221 -3.93 10.85 -8.17
N ASN A 222 -4.64 10.09 -9.01
CA ASN A 222 -4.09 9.39 -10.17
C ASN A 222 -2.93 8.43 -9.83
N SER A 223 -2.93 7.87 -8.64
CA SER A 223 -1.97 6.88 -8.19
C SER A 223 -2.67 5.59 -7.75
N TRP A 224 -1.90 4.52 -7.71
CA TRP A 224 -2.33 3.21 -7.26
C TRP A 224 -2.41 3.05 -5.74
N ASN A 225 -2.00 4.05 -5.00
CA ASN A 225 -1.77 3.94 -3.58
C ASN A 225 -3.02 4.25 -2.78
N GLY A 226 -3.30 3.39 -1.83
CA GLY A 226 -4.24 3.72 -0.78
C GLY A 226 -5.70 3.43 -1.08
N VAL A 227 -5.92 2.40 -1.84
CA VAL A 227 -7.30 1.92 -2.05
C VAL A 227 -7.55 0.66 -1.26
#